data_6dcfacef05433b5de00734e9fec61fd4
#
_entry.id   6dcfacef05433b5de00734e9fec61fd4
#
_cell.length_a   1.000
_cell.length_b   1.000
_cell.length_c   1.000
_cell.angle_alpha   90.00
_cell.angle_beta   90.00
_cell.angle_gamma   90.00
#
_symmetry.space_group_name_H-M   'P 1'
#
loop_
_entity.id
_entity.type
_entity.pdbx_description
1 polymer ?
#
loop_
_entity_poly.entity_id
_entity_poly.type
_entity_poly.pdbx_seq_one_letter_code
_entity_poly.pdbx_strand_id
1 'polypeptide(L)'
;MIKPANLRACLEAAIPELVRDPQRLRLTVEKGFVTSTGAVSATGAVSFLYNYTLTALLLDFDGADAPFLAIVRWLAVNERELLQSWVGGKQGLPFQVDILDAGKVDLEIEIPLTERVICTPAAGGGVTFVHPSTVPRCPRN
;
A
#
# COMPACT_ATOMS: atom_id res chain seq x y z
N MET A 1 10.32 -2.04 1.64
CA MET A 1 8.86 -1.89 1.46
C MET A 1 8.43 -0.57 2.08
N ILE A 2 8.07 0.39 1.27
CA ILE A 2 7.79 1.77 1.74
C ILE A 2 6.33 2.20 1.60
N LYS A 3 5.57 1.55 0.72
CA LYS A 3 4.17 1.92 0.49
C LYS A 3 3.25 1.72 1.70
N PRO A 4 3.37 0.64 2.48
CA PRO A 4 2.48 0.46 3.64
C PRO A 4 2.59 1.58 4.67
N ALA A 5 3.81 2.02 5.00
CA ALA A 5 4.00 3.10 5.96
C ALA A 5 3.46 4.44 5.43
N ASN A 6 3.62 4.70 4.14
CA ASN A 6 3.07 5.91 3.53
C ASN A 6 1.54 5.87 3.52
N LEU A 7 0.94 4.73 3.17
CA LEU A 7 -0.52 4.59 3.22
C LEU A 7 -1.06 4.85 4.62
N ARG A 8 -0.40 4.30 5.65
CA ARG A 8 -0.80 4.56 7.05
C ARG A 8 -0.78 6.05 7.35
N ALA A 9 0.32 6.73 7.00
CA ALA A 9 0.43 8.17 7.26
C ALA A 9 -0.67 8.97 6.54
N CYS A 10 -0.99 8.60 5.30
CA CYS A 10 -2.03 9.28 4.53
C CYS A 10 -3.43 9.00 5.07
N LEU A 11 -3.69 7.78 5.54
CA LEU A 11 -4.96 7.46 6.18
C LEU A 11 -5.12 8.21 7.50
N GLU A 12 -4.08 8.31 8.30
CA GLU A 12 -4.10 9.09 9.55
C GLU A 12 -4.35 10.58 9.29
N ALA A 13 -3.78 11.12 8.20
CA ALA A 13 -4.01 12.50 7.82
C ALA A 13 -5.45 12.74 7.33
N ALA A 14 -6.03 11.77 6.65
CA ALA A 14 -7.38 11.87 6.09
C ALA A 14 -8.49 11.55 7.12
N ILE A 15 -8.17 10.72 8.11
CA ILE A 15 -9.13 10.23 9.10
C ILE A 15 -8.59 10.54 10.49
N PRO A 16 -8.99 11.68 11.08
CA PRO A 16 -8.43 12.14 12.37
C PRO A 16 -8.57 11.15 13.52
N GLU A 17 -9.61 10.32 13.49
CA GLU A 17 -9.84 9.30 14.53
C GLU A 17 -8.68 8.31 14.64
N LEU A 18 -7.96 8.06 13.53
CA LEU A 18 -6.81 7.17 13.53
C LEU A 18 -5.61 7.74 14.27
N VAL A 19 -5.48 9.06 14.34
CA VAL A 19 -4.42 9.70 15.12
C VAL A 19 -4.68 9.51 16.62
N ARG A 20 -5.94 9.61 17.02
CA ARG A 20 -6.34 9.43 18.43
C ARG A 20 -6.32 7.97 18.86
N ASP A 21 -6.61 7.06 17.94
CA ASP A 21 -6.66 5.62 18.20
C ASP A 21 -6.03 4.86 17.05
N PRO A 22 -4.68 4.80 17.00
CA PRO A 22 -3.98 4.14 15.89
C PRO A 22 -4.24 2.63 15.79
N GLN A 23 -4.74 2.01 16.86
CA GLN A 23 -5.02 0.58 16.89
C GLN A 23 -6.22 0.20 16.01
N ARG A 24 -7.03 1.17 15.61
CA ARG A 24 -8.19 0.95 14.72
C ARG A 24 -7.77 0.68 13.28
N LEU A 25 -6.50 0.86 12.94
CA LEU A 25 -5.95 0.51 11.64
C LEU A 25 -4.82 -0.49 11.81
N ARG A 26 -4.95 -1.65 11.17
CA ARG A 26 -3.89 -2.65 11.07
C ARG A 26 -3.56 -2.88 9.61
N LEU A 27 -2.28 -2.81 9.28
CA LEU A 27 -1.79 -3.12 7.94
C LEU A 27 -0.90 -4.36 8.04
N THR A 28 -1.22 -5.35 7.22
CA THR A 28 -0.51 -6.63 7.22
C THR A 28 -0.21 -7.05 5.79
N VAL A 29 0.97 -7.59 5.57
CA VAL A 29 1.33 -8.24 4.32
C VAL A 29 1.43 -9.73 4.61
N GLU A 30 0.43 -10.50 4.18
CA GLU A 30 0.37 -11.94 4.45
C GLU A 30 0.84 -12.79 3.28
N LYS A 31 0.70 -12.25 2.07
CA LYS A 31 1.02 -12.97 0.86
C LYS A 31 1.82 -12.07 -0.07
N GLY A 32 2.90 -12.60 -0.56
CA GLY A 32 3.71 -11.88 -1.51
C GLY A 32 4.77 -12.78 -2.10
N PHE A 33 5.37 -12.30 -3.17
CA PHE A 33 6.50 -12.97 -3.79
C PHE A 33 7.43 -11.93 -4.40
N VAL A 34 8.68 -12.31 -4.54
CA VAL A 34 9.72 -11.48 -5.14
C VAL A 34 10.09 -12.08 -6.49
N THR A 35 10.18 -11.22 -7.51
CA THR A 35 10.69 -11.61 -8.83
C THR A 35 11.92 -10.79 -9.15
N SER A 36 12.84 -11.39 -9.89
CA SER A 36 14.04 -10.73 -10.38
C SER A 36 14.53 -11.44 -11.63
N THR A 37 15.13 -10.69 -12.55
CA THR A 37 15.85 -11.29 -13.68
C THR A 37 17.23 -11.82 -13.25
N GLY A 38 17.72 -11.38 -12.08
CA GLY A 38 19.06 -11.70 -11.60
C GLY A 38 20.17 -11.00 -12.38
N ALA A 39 19.81 -10.13 -13.32
CA ALA A 39 20.82 -9.40 -14.12
C ALA A 39 21.58 -8.43 -13.22
N VAL A 40 22.90 -8.38 -13.41
CA VAL A 40 23.81 -7.51 -12.67
C VAL A 40 24.30 -6.41 -13.60
N SER A 41 24.14 -5.15 -13.20
CA SER A 41 24.63 -4.02 -13.99
C SER A 41 26.15 -3.90 -13.91
N ALA A 42 26.71 -3.00 -14.72
CA ALA A 42 28.15 -2.72 -14.72
C ALA A 42 28.64 -2.23 -13.34
N THR A 43 27.79 -1.62 -12.56
CA THR A 43 28.10 -1.13 -11.20
C THR A 43 27.84 -2.17 -10.11
N GLY A 44 27.41 -3.38 -10.49
CA GLY A 44 27.07 -4.44 -9.56
C GLY A 44 25.65 -4.34 -9.00
N ALA A 45 24.80 -3.49 -9.56
CA ALA A 45 23.44 -3.33 -9.11
C ALA A 45 22.55 -4.49 -9.54
N VAL A 46 21.71 -4.97 -8.64
CA VAL A 46 20.69 -6.00 -8.87
C VAL A 46 19.35 -5.42 -8.45
N SER A 47 18.31 -5.69 -9.21
CA SER A 47 16.96 -5.24 -8.85
C SER A 47 16.03 -6.41 -8.63
N PHE A 48 15.02 -6.18 -7.80
CA PHE A 48 13.93 -7.13 -7.64
C PHE A 48 12.61 -6.37 -7.49
N LEU A 49 11.53 -7.09 -7.69
CA LEU A 49 10.18 -6.56 -7.60
C LEU A 49 9.42 -7.30 -6.50
N TYR A 50 8.91 -6.57 -5.53
CA TYR A 50 7.91 -7.10 -4.60
C TYR A 50 6.55 -7.11 -5.28
N ASN A 51 5.86 -8.23 -5.20
CA ASN A 51 4.43 -8.35 -5.53
C ASN A 51 3.74 -8.84 -4.27
N TYR A 52 2.83 -8.05 -3.74
CA TYR A 52 2.22 -8.43 -2.47
C TYR A 52 0.79 -7.89 -2.36
N THR A 53 0.04 -8.50 -1.46
CA THR A 53 -1.28 -8.02 -1.07
C THR A 53 -1.17 -7.41 0.33
N LEU A 54 -1.50 -6.14 0.43
CA LEU A 54 -1.60 -5.44 1.69
C LEU A 54 -3.03 -5.56 2.19
N THR A 55 -3.20 -6.12 3.38
CA THR A 55 -4.51 -6.19 4.03
C THR A 55 -4.64 -5.05 5.01
N ALA A 56 -5.64 -4.21 4.79
CA ALA A 56 -5.98 -3.10 5.68
C ALA A 56 -7.22 -3.49 6.49
N LEU A 57 -7.06 -3.55 7.80
CA LEU A 57 -8.15 -3.80 8.73
C LEU A 57 -8.48 -2.50 9.45
N LEU A 58 -9.71 -2.02 9.27
CA LEU A 58 -10.20 -0.78 9.89
C LEU A 58 -11.36 -1.14 10.82
N LEU A 59 -11.22 -0.79 12.09
CA LEU A 59 -12.12 -1.23 13.14
C LEU A 59 -12.97 -0.07 13.68
N ASP A 60 -14.26 -0.35 13.85
CA ASP A 60 -15.20 0.51 14.56
C ASP A 60 -15.40 1.88 13.91
N PHE A 61 -15.62 1.89 12.59
CA PHE A 61 -15.88 3.11 11.82
C PHE A 61 -17.39 3.34 11.64
N ASP A 62 -17.76 4.61 11.45
CA ASP A 62 -19.16 4.99 11.23
C ASP A 62 -19.70 4.54 9.88
N GLY A 63 -18.85 4.13 8.96
CA GLY A 63 -19.21 3.62 7.65
C GLY A 63 -17.98 3.30 6.85
N ALA A 64 -18.19 2.69 5.69
CA ALA A 64 -17.10 2.25 4.81
C ALA A 64 -16.65 3.32 3.81
N ASP A 65 -17.50 4.31 3.54
CA ASP A 65 -17.25 5.25 2.43
C ASP A 65 -16.01 6.10 2.63
N ALA A 66 -15.80 6.65 3.82
CA ALA A 66 -14.65 7.50 4.10
C ALA A 66 -13.32 6.74 4.03
N PRO A 67 -13.19 5.55 4.62
CA PRO A 67 -11.99 4.74 4.43
C PRO A 67 -11.72 4.38 2.96
N PHE A 68 -12.74 3.97 2.22
CA PHE A 68 -12.55 3.65 0.80
C PHE A 68 -12.15 4.87 -0.01
N LEU A 69 -12.74 6.02 0.24
CA LEU A 69 -12.37 7.26 -0.44
C LEU A 69 -10.90 7.59 -0.23
N ALA A 70 -10.43 7.49 1.01
CA ALA A 70 -9.03 7.76 1.33
C ALA A 70 -8.09 6.78 0.61
N ILE A 71 -8.44 5.50 0.58
CA ILE A 71 -7.64 4.48 -0.09
C ILE A 71 -7.64 4.69 -1.60
N VAL A 72 -8.80 4.94 -2.21
CA VAL A 72 -8.89 5.16 -3.66
C VAL A 72 -8.11 6.40 -4.07
N ARG A 73 -8.16 7.48 -3.30
CA ARG A 73 -7.37 8.68 -3.56
C ARG A 73 -5.86 8.39 -3.49
N TRP A 74 -5.45 7.61 -2.50
CA TRP A 74 -4.05 7.20 -2.40
C TRP A 74 -3.61 6.38 -3.60
N LEU A 75 -4.45 5.42 -4.02
CA LEU A 75 -4.18 4.59 -5.20
C LEU A 75 -4.11 5.43 -6.47
N ALA A 76 -4.97 6.43 -6.61
CA ALA A 76 -4.98 7.29 -7.79
C ALA A 76 -3.67 8.07 -7.96
N VAL A 77 -2.99 8.38 -6.85
CA VAL A 77 -1.70 9.07 -6.87
C VAL A 77 -0.54 8.09 -7.03
N ASN A 78 -0.60 6.94 -6.37
CA ASN A 78 0.54 6.04 -6.21
C ASN A 78 0.46 4.77 -7.04
N GLU A 79 -0.73 4.38 -7.50
CA GLU A 79 -0.98 3.13 -8.23
C GLU A 79 -1.94 3.35 -9.41
N ARG A 80 -1.63 4.32 -10.24
CA ARG A 80 -2.49 4.66 -11.38
C ARG A 80 -2.75 3.50 -12.32
N GLU A 81 -1.73 2.71 -12.57
CA GLU A 81 -1.84 1.54 -13.46
C GLU A 81 -2.81 0.52 -12.92
N LEU A 82 -2.84 0.34 -11.62
CA LEU A 82 -3.81 -0.55 -10.97
C LEU A 82 -5.23 -0.08 -11.26
N LEU A 83 -5.52 1.20 -11.04
CA LEU A 83 -6.86 1.74 -11.30
C LEU A 83 -7.25 1.65 -12.78
N GLN A 84 -6.30 1.90 -13.68
CA GLN A 84 -6.54 1.77 -15.11
C GLN A 84 -6.89 0.35 -15.52
N SER A 85 -6.32 -0.64 -14.85
CA SER A 85 -6.63 -2.05 -15.12
C SER A 85 -8.07 -2.41 -14.79
N TRP A 86 -8.75 -1.61 -13.96
CA TRP A 86 -10.15 -1.84 -13.58
C TRP A 86 -11.15 -1.33 -14.61
N VAL A 87 -10.73 -0.46 -15.54
CA VAL A 87 -11.62 0.11 -16.56
C VAL A 87 -12.26 -0.96 -17.42
N GLY A 88 -11.63 -2.11 -17.56
CA GLY A 88 -12.20 -3.28 -18.25
C GLY A 88 -13.19 -4.08 -17.41
N GLY A 89 -13.54 -3.64 -16.22
CA GLY A 89 -14.56 -4.26 -15.37
C GLY A 89 -14.16 -5.55 -14.68
N LYS A 90 -12.87 -5.84 -14.54
CA LYS A 90 -12.47 -7.18 -14.13
C LYS A 90 -11.95 -7.33 -12.71
N GLN A 91 -11.59 -6.25 -12.05
CA GLN A 91 -11.09 -6.34 -10.67
C GLN A 91 -11.37 -5.04 -9.94
N GLY A 92 -11.20 -5.06 -8.68
CA GLY A 92 -11.28 -3.93 -7.78
C GLY A 92 -10.55 -4.33 -6.54
N LEU A 93 -10.89 -3.72 -5.44
CA LEU A 93 -10.36 -4.10 -4.13
C LEU A 93 -11.31 -5.10 -3.49
N PRO A 94 -10.90 -6.35 -3.28
CA PRO A 94 -11.68 -7.28 -2.47
C PRO A 94 -11.83 -6.74 -1.06
N PHE A 95 -13.02 -6.85 -0.49
CA PHE A 95 -13.24 -6.39 0.87
C PHE A 95 -14.29 -7.24 1.58
N GLN A 96 -14.26 -7.17 2.90
CA GLN A 96 -15.25 -7.76 3.78
C GLN A 96 -15.66 -6.72 4.81
N VAL A 97 -16.95 -6.64 5.09
CA VAL A 97 -17.51 -5.70 6.08
C VAL A 97 -18.30 -6.49 7.10
N ASP A 98 -17.97 -6.29 8.38
CA ASP A 98 -18.79 -6.76 9.49
C ASP A 98 -19.59 -5.58 10.00
N ILE A 99 -20.91 -5.70 9.97
CA ILE A 99 -21.80 -4.66 10.45
C ILE A 99 -22.03 -4.88 11.94
N LEU A 100 -21.59 -3.91 12.74
CA LEU A 100 -21.66 -3.95 14.17
C LEU A 100 -22.91 -3.22 14.67
N ASP A 101 -23.16 -3.27 15.98
CA ASP A 101 -24.23 -2.51 16.59
C ASP A 101 -24.01 -1.00 16.44
N ALA A 102 -25.09 -0.23 16.48
CA ALA A 102 -25.10 1.23 16.36
C ALA A 102 -24.56 1.78 15.03
N GLY A 103 -24.65 0.98 13.96
CA GLY A 103 -24.23 1.42 12.62
C GLY A 103 -22.74 1.45 12.38
N LYS A 104 -21.95 0.95 13.32
CA LYS A 104 -20.49 0.82 13.15
C LYS A 104 -20.14 -0.36 12.26
N VAL A 105 -18.99 -0.28 11.62
CA VAL A 105 -18.49 -1.36 10.76
C VAL A 105 -17.01 -1.64 11.04
N ASP A 106 -16.66 -2.92 10.92
CA ASP A 106 -15.28 -3.36 10.76
C ASP A 106 -15.05 -3.68 9.29
N LEU A 107 -13.96 -3.22 8.73
CA LEU A 107 -13.69 -3.30 7.31
C LEU A 107 -12.33 -3.92 7.06
N GLU A 108 -12.28 -4.96 6.23
CA GLU A 108 -11.05 -5.58 5.77
C GLU A 108 -10.93 -5.40 4.27
N ILE A 109 -9.83 -4.80 3.82
CA ILE A 109 -9.61 -4.49 2.41
C ILE A 109 -8.29 -5.11 1.97
N GLU A 110 -8.30 -5.80 0.83
CA GLU A 110 -7.10 -6.34 0.21
C GLU A 110 -6.65 -5.42 -0.92
N ILE A 111 -5.39 -4.98 -0.85
CA ILE A 111 -4.82 -4.02 -1.80
C ILE A 111 -3.60 -4.67 -2.47
N PRO A 112 -3.68 -5.01 -3.77
CA PRO A 112 -2.51 -5.54 -4.48
C PRO A 112 -1.55 -4.41 -4.81
N LEU A 113 -0.29 -4.57 -4.40
CA LEU A 113 0.74 -3.56 -4.59
C LEU A 113 2.02 -4.18 -5.16
N THR A 114 2.80 -3.34 -5.82
CA THR A 114 4.14 -3.72 -6.30
C THR A 114 5.13 -2.64 -5.90
N GLU A 115 6.38 -3.06 -5.63
CA GLU A 115 7.47 -2.14 -5.36
C GLU A 115 8.76 -2.69 -5.96
N ARG A 116 9.44 -1.88 -6.76
CA ARG A 116 10.77 -2.22 -7.29
C ARG A 116 11.84 -1.70 -6.33
N VAL A 117 12.88 -2.50 -6.15
CA VAL A 117 14.05 -2.12 -5.36
C VAL A 117 15.30 -2.37 -6.19
N ILE A 118 16.18 -1.39 -6.24
CA ILE A 118 17.51 -1.55 -6.84
C ILE A 118 18.53 -1.58 -5.71
N CYS A 119 19.32 -2.64 -5.67
CA CYS A 119 20.35 -2.85 -4.65
C CYS A 119 21.71 -2.60 -5.30
N THR A 120 22.44 -1.61 -4.79
CA THR A 120 23.75 -1.24 -5.31
C THR A 120 24.80 -1.42 -4.22
N PRO A 121 25.91 -2.11 -4.50
CA PRO A 121 27.02 -2.18 -3.55
C PRO A 121 27.53 -0.78 -3.23
N ALA A 122 27.75 -0.51 -1.95
CA ALA A 122 28.29 0.76 -1.48
C ALA A 122 29.81 0.68 -1.35
N ALA A 123 30.49 1.82 -1.53
CA ALA A 123 31.93 1.92 -1.30
C ALA A 123 32.21 1.63 0.20
N GLY A 124 33.19 0.78 0.48
CA GLY A 124 33.54 0.40 1.84
C GLY A 124 32.71 -0.75 2.42
N GLY A 125 31.88 -1.41 1.62
CA GLY A 125 31.02 -2.51 2.04
C GLY A 125 29.57 -2.05 2.27
N GLY A 126 28.66 -3.00 2.41
CA GLY A 126 27.26 -2.71 2.56
C GLY A 126 26.54 -2.53 1.21
N VAL A 127 25.23 -2.25 1.29
CA VAL A 127 24.38 -2.16 0.13
C VAL A 127 23.46 -0.95 0.30
N THR A 128 23.27 -0.21 -0.79
CA THR A 128 22.29 0.87 -0.86
C THR A 128 21.03 0.36 -1.55
N PHE A 129 19.86 0.63 -0.96
CA PHE A 129 18.57 0.27 -1.53
C PHE A 129 17.90 1.53 -2.08
N VAL A 130 17.51 1.48 -3.35
CA VAL A 130 16.84 2.59 -4.03
C VAL A 130 15.48 2.12 -4.55
N HIS A 131 14.46 2.92 -4.34
CA HIS A 131 13.13 2.69 -4.89
C HIS A 131 12.97 3.60 -6.11
N PRO A 132 13.14 3.08 -7.34
CA PRO A 132 13.17 3.92 -8.54
C PRO A 132 11.82 4.50 -8.93
N SER A 133 10.75 3.91 -8.42
CA SER A 133 9.41 4.46 -8.63
C SER A 133 9.27 5.76 -7.87
N THR A 134 8.31 6.58 -8.27
CA THR A 134 7.97 7.78 -7.52
C THR A 134 7.77 7.43 -6.04
N VAL A 135 8.42 8.17 -5.16
CA VAL A 135 8.23 8.00 -3.71
C VAL A 135 6.74 8.16 -3.41
N PRO A 136 6.12 7.21 -2.68
CA PRO A 136 4.70 7.31 -2.36
C PRO A 136 4.40 8.60 -1.61
N ARG A 137 3.29 9.21 -1.93
CA ARG A 137 2.88 10.48 -1.33
C ARG A 137 1.39 10.51 -1.06
N CYS A 138 1.01 11.36 -0.14
CA CYS A 138 -0.39 11.58 0.16
C CYS A 138 -1.06 12.40 -0.95
N PRO A 139 -2.33 12.10 -1.27
CA PRO A 139 -3.08 12.91 -2.22
C PRO A 139 -3.30 14.31 -1.67
N ARG A 140 -3.36 15.27 -2.57
CA ARG A 140 -3.72 16.66 -2.21
C ARG A 140 -5.23 16.75 -2.03
N ASN A 141 -5.62 17.53 -1.05
CA ASN A 141 -7.03 17.87 -0.85
C ASN A 141 -7.50 18.91 -1.86
#